data_ba3bc174e0dfbd31b1a0fb83ccb9520d
#
_entry.id   ba3bc174e0dfbd31b1a0fb83ccb9520d
#
_cell.length_a   1.000
_cell.length_b   1.000
_cell.length_c   1.000
_cell.angle_alpha   90.00
_cell.angle_beta   90.00
_cell.angle_gamma   90.00
#
_symmetry.space_group_name_H-M   'P 1'
#
loop_
_entity.id
_entity.type
_entity.pdbx_description
1 polymer ?
#
loop_
_entity_poly.entity_id
_entity_poly.type
_entity_poly.pdbx_seq_one_letter_code
_entity_poly.pdbx_strand_id
1 'polypeptide(L)'
;MTTPARSRGRCVTLLAPLLFALATAAEAQWVATGALATVPVIRDCTETGGDVAVSRLDPPTVYLCPHVVALVRKKDPGAEHFYFVHEFGHIALNTADEAAADCWAARELAQARNGSRYLAAAIAHFRHRPADSSPRYGTPNQRAERIQTCAEDAAR
;
A
#
# COMPACT_ATOMS: atom_id res chain seq x y z
N MET A 1 18.11 67.87 50.21
CA MET A 1 18.39 66.41 50.23
C MET A 1 17.30 65.69 49.43
N THR A 2 17.59 65.44 48.16
CA THR A 2 16.64 64.90 47.18
C THR A 2 17.11 63.48 46.80
N THR A 3 16.26 62.47 47.09
CA THR A 3 16.49 61.04 46.82
C THR A 3 16.05 60.71 45.39
N PRO A 4 16.86 60.01 44.59
CA PRO A 4 16.46 59.58 43.26
C PRO A 4 15.60 58.33 43.29
N ALA A 5 14.55 58.33 42.47
CA ALA A 5 13.62 57.21 42.23
C ALA A 5 14.29 56.14 41.36
N ARG A 6 14.27 54.86 41.83
CA ARG A 6 14.69 53.68 41.05
C ARG A 6 13.58 53.24 40.10
N SER A 7 13.87 53.33 38.82
CA SER A 7 13.07 52.74 37.74
C SER A 7 13.27 51.21 37.73
N ARG A 8 12.19 50.44 37.94
CA ARG A 8 12.16 48.99 37.75
C ARG A 8 11.86 48.65 36.30
N GLY A 9 12.86 48.27 35.56
CA GLY A 9 12.69 47.71 34.22
C GLY A 9 11.96 46.35 34.27
N ARG A 10 10.80 46.28 33.64
CA ARG A 10 10.11 45.03 33.40
C ARG A 10 10.74 44.35 32.21
N CYS A 11 11.39 43.21 32.46
CA CYS A 11 11.85 42.30 31.42
C CYS A 11 10.62 41.55 30.86
N VAL A 12 10.21 41.87 29.63
CA VAL A 12 9.16 41.17 28.90
C VAL A 12 9.84 40.01 28.15
N THR A 13 9.71 38.82 28.71
CA THR A 13 10.18 37.59 28.05
C THR A 13 9.18 37.23 26.96
N LEU A 14 9.54 37.48 25.69
CA LEU A 14 8.79 37.02 24.53
C LEU A 14 9.03 35.52 24.37
N LEU A 15 8.06 34.70 24.79
CA LEU A 15 7.97 33.28 24.44
C LEU A 15 7.54 33.18 22.99
N ALA A 16 8.50 32.89 22.10
CA ALA A 16 8.18 32.51 20.72
C ALA A 16 7.55 31.13 20.71
N PRO A 17 6.36 30.93 20.09
CA PRO A 17 5.79 29.60 19.92
C PRO A 17 6.65 28.82 18.92
N LEU A 18 7.26 27.71 19.37
CA LEU A 18 7.83 26.69 18.50
C LEU A 18 6.67 26.02 17.75
N LEU A 19 6.42 26.44 16.52
CA LEU A 19 5.60 25.71 15.57
C LEU A 19 6.35 24.44 15.17
N PHE A 20 6.05 23.32 15.87
CA PHE A 20 6.37 21.99 15.37
C PHE A 20 5.52 21.76 14.10
N ALA A 21 6.12 21.99 12.95
CA ALA A 21 5.60 21.49 11.69
C ALA A 21 5.68 19.94 11.77
N LEU A 22 4.55 19.31 12.09
CA LEU A 22 4.36 17.87 11.86
C LEU A 22 4.45 17.67 10.35
N ALA A 23 5.65 17.39 9.85
CA ALA A 23 5.83 16.85 8.52
C ALA A 23 5.13 15.48 8.54
N THR A 24 3.91 15.42 8.02
CA THR A 24 3.28 14.16 7.65
C THR A 24 4.18 13.54 6.60
N ALA A 25 4.99 12.55 6.99
CA ALA A 25 5.74 11.76 6.05
C ALA A 25 4.70 11.14 5.10
N ALA A 26 4.63 11.64 3.87
CA ALA A 26 3.87 11.00 2.82
C ALA A 26 4.39 9.57 2.77
N GLU A 27 3.56 8.62 3.18
CA GLU A 27 3.93 7.20 3.13
C GLU A 27 4.24 6.89 1.68
N ALA A 28 5.51 6.58 1.38
CA ALA A 28 5.94 6.26 0.03
C ALA A 28 5.30 4.91 -0.33
N GLN A 29 4.21 4.98 -1.07
CA GLN A 29 3.55 3.83 -1.68
C GLN A 29 4.46 3.25 -2.77
N TRP A 30 4.30 1.95 -3.05
CA TRP A 30 4.85 1.39 -4.28
C TRP A 30 4.32 2.19 -5.49
N VAL A 31 5.20 2.50 -6.42
CA VAL A 31 4.87 3.26 -7.63
C VAL A 31 5.34 2.48 -8.83
N ALA A 32 4.47 2.32 -9.82
CA ALA A 32 4.82 1.71 -11.09
C ALA A 32 5.94 2.50 -11.78
N THR A 33 6.93 1.79 -12.31
CA THR A 33 8.09 2.37 -12.99
C THR A 33 8.23 1.85 -14.42
N GLY A 34 9.06 2.50 -15.22
CA GLY A 34 9.28 2.08 -16.61
C GLY A 34 7.98 2.05 -17.43
N ALA A 35 7.80 1.01 -18.23
CA ALA A 35 6.61 0.86 -19.07
C ALA A 35 5.31 0.74 -18.24
N LEU A 36 5.38 0.24 -17.00
CA LEU A 36 4.21 0.12 -16.14
C LEU A 36 3.69 1.49 -15.66
N ALA A 37 4.53 2.52 -15.63
CA ALA A 37 4.12 3.87 -15.25
C ALA A 37 3.08 4.51 -16.19
N THR A 38 2.96 3.99 -17.42
CA THR A 38 2.00 4.46 -18.42
C THR A 38 0.69 3.67 -18.45
N VAL A 39 0.59 2.60 -17.65
CA VAL A 39 -0.61 1.76 -17.56
C VAL A 39 -1.73 2.56 -16.87
N PRO A 40 -2.89 2.75 -17.55
CA PRO A 40 -4.02 3.44 -16.94
C PRO A 40 -4.54 2.70 -15.71
N VAL A 41 -4.85 3.46 -14.66
CA VAL A 41 -5.56 2.96 -13.48
C VAL A 41 -6.93 3.61 -13.43
N ILE A 42 -7.97 2.83 -13.65
CA ILE A 42 -9.36 3.29 -13.75
C ILE A 42 -10.13 2.84 -12.50
N ARG A 43 -10.91 3.75 -11.93
CA ARG A 43 -11.75 3.47 -10.76
C ARG A 43 -13.16 3.15 -11.22
N ASP A 44 -13.44 1.86 -11.41
CA ASP A 44 -14.73 1.38 -11.90
C ASP A 44 -15.06 0.00 -11.31
N CYS A 45 -16.09 -0.06 -10.48
CA CYS A 45 -16.54 -1.30 -9.87
C CYS A 45 -17.27 -2.23 -10.86
N THR A 46 -17.81 -1.71 -11.94
CA THR A 46 -18.49 -2.52 -12.96
C THR A 46 -17.48 -3.41 -13.67
N GLU A 47 -16.32 -2.85 -14.01
CA GLU A 47 -15.25 -3.58 -14.68
C GLU A 47 -14.56 -4.62 -13.80
N THR A 48 -14.59 -4.42 -12.47
CA THR A 48 -14.00 -5.40 -11.54
C THR A 48 -14.92 -6.59 -11.23
N GLY A 49 -16.19 -6.54 -11.62
CA GLY A 49 -17.15 -7.60 -11.29
C GLY A 49 -17.38 -7.83 -9.79
N GLY A 50 -17.03 -6.85 -8.96
CA GLY A 50 -17.11 -6.92 -7.50
C GLY A 50 -15.81 -7.32 -6.81
N ASP A 51 -14.74 -7.58 -7.55
CA ASP A 51 -13.40 -7.78 -7.00
C ASP A 51 -12.75 -6.46 -6.56
N VAL A 52 -11.67 -6.56 -5.78
CA VAL A 52 -10.90 -5.39 -5.30
C VAL A 52 -10.28 -4.67 -6.48
N ALA A 53 -9.67 -5.43 -7.37
CA ALA A 53 -8.99 -4.97 -8.57
C ALA A 53 -9.01 -6.06 -9.64
N VAL A 54 -8.85 -5.66 -10.89
CA VAL A 54 -8.70 -6.55 -12.06
C VAL A 54 -7.81 -5.86 -13.07
N SER A 55 -6.96 -6.63 -13.75
CA SER A 55 -6.18 -6.16 -14.89
C SER A 55 -6.72 -6.69 -16.20
N ARG A 56 -6.58 -5.88 -17.24
CA ARG A 56 -6.69 -6.30 -18.64
C ARG A 56 -5.29 -6.27 -19.26
N LEU A 57 -4.98 -7.26 -20.09
CA LEU A 57 -3.66 -7.38 -20.72
C LEU A 57 -3.63 -6.64 -22.08
N ASP A 58 -4.78 -6.51 -22.75
CA ASP A 58 -4.89 -5.85 -24.06
C ASP A 58 -6.19 -5.02 -24.15
N PRO A 59 -6.12 -3.68 -24.21
CA PRO A 59 -4.93 -2.88 -23.84
C PRO A 59 -4.61 -2.99 -22.34
N PRO A 60 -3.32 -2.89 -21.94
CA PRO A 60 -2.93 -2.97 -20.53
C PRO A 60 -3.64 -1.91 -19.69
N THR A 61 -4.43 -2.34 -18.71
CA THR A 61 -5.24 -1.44 -17.87
C THR A 61 -5.49 -2.11 -16.51
N VAL A 62 -5.41 -1.34 -15.44
CA VAL A 62 -5.80 -1.78 -14.09
C VAL A 62 -7.11 -1.11 -13.70
N TYR A 63 -8.10 -1.89 -13.30
CA TYR A 63 -9.37 -1.42 -12.75
C TYR A 63 -9.38 -1.64 -11.24
N LEU A 64 -9.85 -0.65 -10.49
CA LEU A 64 -10.01 -0.71 -9.04
C LEU A 64 -11.47 -0.43 -8.69
N CYS A 65 -12.04 -1.23 -7.79
CA CYS A 65 -13.33 -0.90 -7.19
C CYS A 65 -13.12 -0.09 -5.90
N PRO A 66 -13.34 1.23 -5.89
CA PRO A 66 -13.08 2.07 -4.71
C PRO A 66 -13.82 1.61 -3.46
N HIS A 67 -15.04 1.09 -3.63
CA HIS A 67 -15.85 0.58 -2.53
C HIS A 67 -15.21 -0.66 -1.90
N VAL A 68 -14.81 -1.64 -2.70
CA VAL A 68 -14.19 -2.88 -2.19
C VAL A 68 -12.80 -2.61 -1.62
N VAL A 69 -12.01 -1.74 -2.25
CA VAL A 69 -10.73 -1.25 -1.70
C VAL A 69 -10.93 -0.66 -0.30
N ALA A 70 -11.97 0.17 -0.11
CA ALA A 70 -12.26 0.76 1.20
C ALA A 70 -12.67 -0.30 2.24
N LEU A 71 -13.39 -1.36 1.85
CA LEU A 71 -13.73 -2.47 2.74
C LEU A 71 -12.49 -3.26 3.17
N VAL A 72 -11.59 -3.59 2.23
CA VAL A 72 -10.32 -4.25 2.53
C VAL A 72 -9.50 -3.41 3.49
N ARG A 73 -9.32 -2.13 3.17
CA ARG A 73 -8.56 -1.18 4.02
C ARG A 73 -9.13 -1.05 5.42
N LYS A 74 -10.46 -1.05 5.56
CA LYS A 74 -11.12 -0.98 6.87
C LYS A 74 -10.87 -2.24 7.70
N LYS A 75 -10.84 -3.41 7.07
CA LYS A 75 -10.64 -4.70 7.74
C LYS A 75 -9.17 -4.96 8.06
N ASP A 76 -8.32 -4.81 7.06
CA ASP A 76 -6.89 -5.14 7.12
C ASP A 76 -6.08 -4.00 6.46
N PRO A 77 -5.79 -2.89 7.20
CA PRO A 77 -5.15 -1.71 6.66
C PRO A 77 -3.79 -2.02 6.03
N GLY A 78 -3.63 -1.70 4.75
CA GLY A 78 -2.43 -1.95 3.96
C GLY A 78 -2.54 -3.15 3.02
N ALA A 79 -3.48 -4.08 3.24
CA ALA A 79 -3.65 -5.24 2.35
C ALA A 79 -4.11 -4.83 0.94
N GLU A 80 -4.83 -3.72 0.80
CA GLU A 80 -5.27 -3.20 -0.50
C GLU A 80 -4.11 -2.87 -1.45
N HIS A 81 -2.93 -2.53 -0.92
CA HIS A 81 -1.74 -2.27 -1.72
C HIS A 81 -1.25 -3.52 -2.44
N PHE A 82 -1.34 -4.68 -1.80
CA PHE A 82 -0.96 -5.93 -2.43
C PHE A 82 -1.84 -6.24 -3.64
N TYR A 83 -3.16 -6.07 -3.54
CA TYR A 83 -4.07 -6.26 -4.67
C TYR A 83 -3.71 -5.36 -5.84
N PHE A 84 -3.42 -4.09 -5.55
CA PHE A 84 -3.02 -3.14 -6.59
C PHE A 84 -1.74 -3.58 -7.31
N VAL A 85 -0.68 -3.94 -6.58
CA VAL A 85 0.59 -4.37 -7.16
C VAL A 85 0.44 -5.72 -7.89
N HIS A 86 -0.42 -6.62 -7.41
CA HIS A 86 -0.73 -7.90 -8.04
C HIS A 86 -1.29 -7.71 -9.45
N GLU A 87 -2.19 -6.75 -9.67
CA GLU A 87 -2.71 -6.48 -11.01
C GLU A 87 -1.63 -5.99 -11.99
N PHE A 88 -0.67 -5.21 -11.51
CA PHE A 88 0.50 -4.88 -12.30
C PHE A 88 1.39 -6.10 -12.58
N GLY A 89 1.40 -7.10 -11.71
CA GLY A 89 2.07 -8.37 -11.93
C GLY A 89 1.56 -9.11 -13.16
N HIS A 90 0.23 -9.16 -13.34
CA HIS A 90 -0.37 -9.73 -14.54
C HIS A 90 0.11 -9.03 -15.82
N ILE A 91 0.15 -7.69 -15.79
CA ILE A 91 0.59 -6.89 -16.95
C ILE A 91 2.10 -7.04 -17.17
N ALA A 92 2.91 -6.97 -16.11
CA ALA A 92 4.38 -7.06 -16.21
C ALA A 92 4.84 -8.40 -16.78
N LEU A 93 4.15 -9.48 -16.42
CA LEU A 93 4.46 -10.84 -16.85
C LEU A 93 3.67 -11.28 -18.10
N ASN A 94 2.73 -10.44 -18.54
CA ASN A 94 1.77 -10.78 -19.60
C ASN A 94 1.11 -12.15 -19.36
N THR A 95 0.53 -12.35 -18.18
CA THR A 95 0.02 -13.66 -17.75
C THR A 95 -1.30 -13.56 -17.01
N ALA A 96 -2.12 -14.59 -17.11
CA ALA A 96 -3.30 -14.81 -16.28
C ALA A 96 -3.02 -15.72 -15.07
N ASP A 97 -1.76 -16.10 -14.85
CA ASP A 97 -1.36 -16.95 -13.73
C ASP A 97 -1.31 -16.14 -12.43
N GLU A 98 -2.23 -16.46 -11.54
CA GLU A 98 -2.37 -15.79 -10.24
C GLU A 98 -1.17 -16.05 -9.32
N ALA A 99 -0.57 -17.24 -9.40
CA ALA A 99 0.59 -17.55 -8.58
C ALA A 99 1.83 -16.76 -9.04
N ALA A 100 2.00 -16.59 -10.33
CA ALA A 100 3.05 -15.76 -10.90
C ALA A 100 2.86 -14.28 -10.53
N ALA A 101 1.62 -13.75 -10.63
CA ALA A 101 1.30 -12.39 -10.26
C ALA A 101 1.48 -12.14 -8.75
N ASP A 102 1.06 -13.07 -7.89
CA ASP A 102 1.30 -13.02 -6.43
C ASP A 102 2.80 -12.92 -6.11
N CYS A 103 3.62 -13.78 -6.75
CA CYS A 103 5.06 -13.79 -6.52
C CYS A 103 5.74 -12.50 -7.04
N TRP A 104 5.31 -12.01 -8.19
CA TRP A 104 5.83 -10.74 -8.71
C TRP A 104 5.51 -9.60 -7.76
N ALA A 105 4.25 -9.47 -7.33
CA ALA A 105 3.83 -8.43 -6.39
C ALA A 105 4.57 -8.51 -5.04
N ALA A 106 4.79 -9.73 -4.55
CA ALA A 106 5.51 -9.94 -3.30
C ALA A 106 6.96 -9.47 -3.39
N ARG A 107 7.65 -9.74 -4.51
CA ARG A 107 9.04 -9.30 -4.77
C ARG A 107 9.14 -7.79 -4.92
N GLU A 108 8.22 -7.18 -5.67
CA GLU A 108 8.17 -5.72 -5.84
C GLU A 108 7.96 -5.01 -4.50
N LEU A 109 7.02 -5.50 -3.68
CA LEU A 109 6.79 -4.94 -2.36
C LEU A 109 7.95 -5.20 -1.39
N ALA A 110 8.65 -6.34 -1.48
CA ALA A 110 9.82 -6.61 -0.63
C ALA A 110 10.94 -5.58 -0.84
N GLN A 111 11.06 -5.04 -2.04
CA GLN A 111 12.06 -4.03 -2.41
C GLN A 111 11.56 -2.59 -2.20
N ALA A 112 10.25 -2.39 -2.05
CA ALA A 112 9.66 -1.06 -1.89
C ALA A 112 9.85 -0.53 -0.46
N ARG A 113 10.00 0.80 -0.35
CA ARG A 113 9.94 1.47 0.95
C ARG A 113 8.59 1.20 1.61
N ASN A 114 8.55 0.78 2.86
CA ASN A 114 7.33 0.35 3.58
C ASN A 114 6.67 -0.94 3.03
N GLY A 115 7.25 -1.61 2.05
CA GLY A 115 6.65 -2.79 1.43
C GLY A 115 6.46 -3.96 2.41
N SER A 116 7.35 -4.12 3.38
CA SER A 116 7.22 -5.13 4.44
C SER A 116 5.92 -4.99 5.24
N ARG A 117 5.45 -3.76 5.49
CA ARG A 117 4.15 -3.49 6.14
C ARG A 117 2.98 -3.99 5.28
N TYR A 118 3.01 -3.71 3.98
CA TYR A 118 1.97 -4.12 3.05
C TYR A 118 1.94 -5.64 2.86
N LEU A 119 3.11 -6.26 2.81
CA LEU A 119 3.23 -7.72 2.77
C LEU A 119 2.67 -8.38 4.03
N ALA A 120 3.04 -7.89 5.21
CA ALA A 120 2.49 -8.40 6.46
C ALA A 120 0.97 -8.27 6.52
N ALA A 121 0.42 -7.12 6.09
CA ALA A 121 -1.02 -6.90 6.03
C ALA A 121 -1.71 -7.86 5.04
N ALA A 122 -1.14 -8.07 3.85
CA ALA A 122 -1.68 -8.99 2.85
C ALA A 122 -1.65 -10.45 3.33
N ILE A 123 -0.55 -10.90 3.90
CA ILE A 123 -0.40 -12.26 4.46
C ILE A 123 -1.43 -12.49 5.57
N ALA A 124 -1.59 -11.56 6.50
CA ALA A 124 -2.61 -11.64 7.55
C ALA A 124 -4.03 -11.65 6.97
N HIS A 125 -4.30 -10.75 6.00
CA HIS A 125 -5.59 -10.68 5.32
C HIS A 125 -6.00 -12.02 4.70
N PHE A 126 -5.11 -12.66 3.94
CA PHE A 126 -5.43 -13.97 3.34
C PHE A 126 -5.60 -15.06 4.40
N ARG A 127 -4.76 -15.12 5.43
CA ARG A 127 -4.91 -16.11 6.52
C ARG A 127 -6.23 -16.01 7.28
N HIS A 128 -6.81 -14.81 7.36
CA HIS A 128 -8.10 -14.57 8.05
C HIS A 128 -9.32 -14.77 7.14
N ARG A 129 -9.15 -15.12 5.88
CA ARG A 129 -10.28 -15.41 5.00
C ARG A 129 -10.87 -16.80 5.33
N PRO A 130 -12.18 -16.98 5.10
CA PRO A 130 -12.79 -18.33 5.15
C PRO A 130 -12.00 -19.31 4.28
N ALA A 131 -11.98 -20.56 4.69
CA ALA A 131 -11.26 -21.62 3.99
C ALA A 131 -12.03 -22.09 2.74
N ASP A 132 -12.33 -21.16 1.85
CA ASP A 132 -12.75 -21.47 0.49
C ASP A 132 -11.51 -21.66 -0.38
N SER A 133 -11.51 -22.64 -1.24
CA SER A 133 -10.47 -22.85 -2.22
C SER A 133 -10.98 -22.49 -3.61
N SER A 134 -10.20 -21.71 -4.33
CA SER A 134 -10.43 -21.46 -5.75
C SER A 134 -9.39 -22.21 -6.56
N PRO A 135 -9.77 -22.91 -7.64
CA PRO A 135 -8.80 -23.53 -8.54
C PRO A 135 -7.76 -22.52 -9.07
N ARG A 136 -8.16 -21.26 -9.14
CA ARG A 136 -7.33 -20.16 -9.63
C ARG A 136 -6.27 -19.72 -8.62
N TYR A 137 -6.63 -19.61 -7.32
CA TYR A 137 -5.76 -19.05 -6.29
C TYR A 137 -5.19 -20.07 -5.31
N GLY A 138 -5.78 -21.26 -5.24
CA GLY A 138 -5.57 -22.20 -4.14
C GLY A 138 -6.35 -21.81 -2.89
N THR A 139 -5.99 -22.36 -1.74
CA THR A 139 -6.55 -21.95 -0.45
C THR A 139 -5.98 -20.61 0.00
N PRO A 140 -6.69 -19.84 0.87
CA PRO A 140 -6.18 -18.61 1.45
C PRO A 140 -4.81 -18.78 2.13
N ASN A 141 -4.59 -19.87 2.85
CA ASN A 141 -3.30 -20.17 3.48
C ASN A 141 -2.20 -20.43 2.46
N GLN A 142 -2.47 -21.22 1.42
CA GLN A 142 -1.50 -21.45 0.33
C GLN A 142 -1.12 -20.15 -0.36
N ARG A 143 -2.08 -19.25 -0.57
CA ARG A 143 -1.80 -17.93 -1.13
C ARG A 143 -0.92 -17.10 -0.20
N ALA A 144 -1.22 -17.06 1.10
CA ALA A 144 -0.42 -16.36 2.11
C ALA A 144 1.03 -16.90 2.20
N GLU A 145 1.19 -18.23 2.18
CA GLU A 145 2.50 -18.89 2.20
C GLU A 145 3.32 -18.56 0.95
N ARG A 146 2.69 -18.62 -0.24
CA ARG A 146 3.33 -18.23 -1.50
C ARG A 146 3.84 -16.79 -1.47
N ILE A 147 3.01 -15.84 -1.03
CA ILE A 147 3.37 -14.43 -0.92
C ILE A 147 4.57 -14.27 0.02
N GLN A 148 4.54 -14.93 1.18
CA GLN A 148 5.63 -14.90 2.14
C GLN A 148 6.93 -15.44 1.54
N THR A 149 6.90 -16.62 0.95
CA THR A 149 8.08 -17.28 0.35
C THR A 149 8.69 -16.41 -0.76
N CYS A 150 7.86 -15.88 -1.67
CA CYS A 150 8.34 -15.05 -2.77
C CYS A 150 8.96 -13.72 -2.30
N ALA A 151 8.46 -13.14 -1.20
CA ALA A 151 9.04 -11.94 -0.59
C ALA A 151 10.38 -12.24 0.08
N GLU A 152 10.51 -13.37 0.79
CA GLU A 152 11.75 -13.80 1.45
C GLU A 152 12.84 -14.10 0.42
N ASP A 153 12.48 -14.70 -0.72
CA ASP A 153 13.42 -14.97 -1.81
C ASP A 153 13.99 -13.69 -2.43
N ALA A 154 13.20 -12.64 -2.52
CA ALA A 154 13.63 -11.35 -3.06
C ALA A 154 14.52 -10.55 -2.10
N ALA A 155 14.50 -10.88 -0.81
CA ALA A 155 15.30 -10.22 0.22
C ALA A 155 16.69 -10.86 0.44
N ARG A 156 16.95 -12.01 -0.21
CA ARG A 156 18.26 -12.72 -0.19
C ARG A 156 19.18 -12.21 -1.29
#